data_e4eca2e7a7ae93af18bc0e1d3e9684c5
#
_entry.id   e4eca2e7a7ae93af18bc0e1d3e9684c5
#
_cell.length_a   1.000
_cell.length_b   1.000
_cell.length_c   1.000
_cell.angle_alpha   90.00
_cell.angle_beta   90.00
_cell.angle_gamma   90.00
#
_symmetry.space_group_name_H-M   'P 1'
#
loop_
_entity.id
_entity.type
_entity.pdbx_description
1 polymer ?
#
loop_
_entity_poly.entity_id
_entity_poly.type
_entity_poly.pdbx_seq_one_letter_code
_entity_poly.pdbx_strand_id
1 'polypeptide(L)'
;MSAGDRPAELTLTTGPAANGGSCIARHDGRVVFVRHALPGETVRVRLTGGAAPTTSYWTGDAVEILEPAPGRVESLCPIAGADGAGCCDLAFAEPATARRLKGAVVANQLERLGGYRWRDESEVIAEPVGEAGPTGWRTRVRLATSGDGQAGFHRFHSDELVHRLDCAQLPDGLLTDLAHERWPAGAQLHVAVDSDGARHVAVSQRREGGRREGGRTATRVVDGAYEAVQRVAGRTWRIPVTAFWQAHRDAPDCYSTVVGQWAQLSAGMTAWDLYGGAGIFAATMAAAVGDTGRVLTVDTSRASARAAREALADLGAVTVLTDSVRRALTAQRQRADVAVLDPPRTGAGREVIDLLAAAGVPRIIHIGCEAASFARDIGLYRACGYRVEDLRVFDSFPLTHHVECVAVLQR
;
A
#
# COMPACT_ATOMS: atom_id res chain seq x y z
N MET A 1 27.60 -29.30 11.64
CA MET A 1 26.42 -28.93 10.84
C MET A 1 26.16 -30.04 9.86
N SER A 2 25.07 -30.80 10.05
CA SER A 2 24.67 -31.96 9.26
C SER A 2 24.31 -31.53 7.83
N ALA A 3 24.71 -32.35 6.84
CA ALA A 3 24.37 -32.17 5.41
C ALA A 3 22.92 -32.61 5.15
N GLY A 4 21.96 -31.89 5.74
CA GLY A 4 20.55 -32.17 5.59
C GLY A 4 19.79 -30.87 5.49
N ASP A 5 19.04 -30.73 4.41
CA ASP A 5 18.04 -29.77 4.02
C ASP A 5 18.51 -28.65 3.09
N ARG A 6 18.98 -29.03 1.89
CA ARG A 6 18.67 -28.20 0.75
C ARG A 6 17.15 -28.26 0.52
N PRO A 7 16.43 -27.14 0.48
CA PRO A 7 15.01 -27.17 0.16
C PRO A 7 14.81 -27.94 -1.15
N ALA A 8 13.83 -28.86 -1.18
CA ALA A 8 13.54 -29.66 -2.36
C ALA A 8 13.23 -28.73 -3.53
N GLU A 9 13.86 -28.92 -4.68
CA GLU A 9 13.54 -28.26 -5.93
C GLU A 9 12.51 -29.09 -6.69
N LEU A 10 11.50 -28.42 -7.25
CA LEU A 10 10.43 -29.02 -8.03
C LEU A 10 10.33 -28.34 -9.40
N THR A 11 10.05 -29.12 -10.45
CA THR A 11 9.64 -28.53 -11.74
C THR A 11 8.11 -28.49 -11.77
N LEU A 12 7.55 -27.28 -11.93
CA LEU A 12 6.12 -27.05 -11.87
C LEU A 12 5.66 -26.16 -13.03
N THR A 13 4.47 -26.43 -13.55
CA THR A 13 3.77 -25.48 -14.42
C THR A 13 2.82 -24.62 -13.58
N THR A 14 2.92 -23.31 -13.71
CA THR A 14 2.14 -22.34 -12.95
C THR A 14 0.77 -22.12 -13.59
N GLY A 15 -0.25 -22.03 -12.74
CA GLY A 15 -1.61 -21.62 -13.09
C GLY A 15 -1.88 -20.15 -12.76
N PRO A 16 -3.13 -19.79 -12.41
CA PRO A 16 -3.53 -18.40 -12.23
C PRO A 16 -2.76 -17.70 -11.10
N ALA A 17 -2.71 -16.37 -11.21
CA ALA A 17 -2.17 -15.51 -10.15
C ALA A 17 -3.05 -15.58 -8.89
N ALA A 18 -2.40 -15.58 -7.73
CA ALA A 18 -3.02 -15.52 -6.42
C ALA A 18 -2.73 -14.19 -5.73
N ASN A 19 -3.53 -13.87 -4.71
CA ASN A 19 -3.25 -12.73 -3.84
C ASN A 19 -1.89 -12.89 -3.17
N GLY A 20 -1.11 -11.81 -3.06
CA GLY A 20 0.24 -11.83 -2.46
C GLY A 20 1.37 -12.10 -3.46
N GLY A 21 1.14 -11.95 -4.78
CA GLY A 21 2.21 -11.95 -5.81
C GLY A 21 2.72 -13.33 -6.21
N SER A 22 1.98 -14.40 -5.92
CA SER A 22 2.32 -15.78 -6.28
C SER A 22 1.42 -16.28 -7.40
N CYS A 23 1.89 -17.28 -8.15
CA CYS A 23 1.04 -18.12 -8.99
C CYS A 23 0.71 -19.44 -8.29
N ILE A 24 -0.46 -20.01 -8.59
CA ILE A 24 -0.89 -21.30 -8.06
C ILE A 24 -0.31 -22.40 -8.95
N ALA A 25 0.40 -23.36 -8.36
CA ALA A 25 0.79 -24.60 -9.00
C ALA A 25 0.27 -25.81 -8.19
N ARG A 26 0.39 -27.02 -8.74
CA ARG A 26 0.01 -28.25 -8.05
C ARG A 26 1.13 -29.27 -8.16
N HIS A 27 1.39 -29.97 -7.06
CA HIS A 27 2.31 -31.09 -6.99
C HIS A 27 1.71 -32.17 -6.10
N ASP A 28 1.53 -33.38 -6.63
CA ASP A 28 0.96 -34.53 -5.91
C ASP A 28 -0.34 -34.18 -5.15
N GLY A 29 -1.24 -33.44 -5.83
CA GLY A 29 -2.53 -33.03 -5.27
C GLY A 29 -2.49 -31.81 -4.33
N ARG A 30 -1.30 -31.33 -3.94
CA ARG A 30 -1.12 -30.14 -3.10
C ARG A 30 -1.05 -28.87 -3.92
N VAL A 31 -1.50 -27.78 -3.32
CA VAL A 31 -1.30 -26.43 -3.84
C VAL A 31 0.10 -25.95 -3.47
N VAL A 32 0.79 -25.37 -4.44
CA VAL A 32 2.09 -24.68 -4.26
C VAL A 32 1.92 -23.24 -4.70
N PHE A 33 2.16 -22.28 -3.82
CA PHE A 33 2.22 -20.88 -4.15
C PHE A 33 3.64 -20.52 -4.60
N VAL A 34 3.80 -20.19 -5.88
CA VAL A 34 5.09 -19.95 -6.52
C VAL A 34 5.25 -18.47 -6.78
N ARG A 35 6.22 -17.83 -6.13
CA ARG A 35 6.62 -16.45 -6.40
C ARG A 35 7.59 -16.38 -7.58
N HIS A 36 7.77 -15.20 -8.15
CA HIS A 36 8.67 -14.91 -9.27
C HIS A 36 8.34 -15.68 -10.56
N ALA A 37 7.09 -16.11 -10.70
CA ALA A 37 6.57 -16.77 -11.90
C ALA A 37 5.34 -16.05 -12.46
N LEU A 38 5.11 -16.18 -13.76
CA LEU A 38 3.88 -15.77 -14.44
C LEU A 38 2.98 -16.99 -14.67
N PRO A 39 1.66 -16.79 -14.83
CA PRO A 39 0.75 -17.86 -15.22
C PRO A 39 1.16 -18.53 -16.54
N GLY A 40 1.16 -19.86 -16.56
CA GLY A 40 1.49 -20.67 -17.74
C GLY A 40 2.97 -21.01 -17.91
N GLU A 41 3.84 -20.52 -17.03
CA GLU A 41 5.26 -20.84 -17.10
C GLU A 41 5.58 -22.22 -16.53
N THR A 42 6.56 -22.90 -17.14
CA THR A 42 7.22 -24.05 -16.54
C THR A 42 8.49 -23.58 -15.84
N VAL A 43 8.57 -23.81 -14.53
CA VAL A 43 9.63 -23.24 -13.68
C VAL A 43 10.23 -24.27 -12.75
N ARG A 44 11.52 -24.10 -12.40
CA ARG A 44 12.14 -24.78 -11.29
C ARG A 44 11.89 -23.98 -10.01
N VAL A 45 11.28 -24.61 -9.02
CA VAL A 45 10.84 -24.01 -7.78
C VAL A 45 11.68 -24.53 -6.63
N ARG A 46 12.28 -23.64 -5.86
CA ARG A 46 12.88 -23.93 -4.55
C ARG A 46 11.84 -23.69 -3.47
N LEU A 47 11.46 -24.74 -2.73
CA LEU A 47 10.50 -24.62 -1.64
C LEU A 47 11.08 -23.77 -0.49
N THR A 48 10.31 -22.79 -0.03
CA THR A 48 10.70 -21.85 1.04
C THR A 48 9.96 -22.11 2.35
N GLY A 49 8.83 -22.82 2.31
CA GLY A 49 8.04 -23.14 3.50
C GLY A 49 6.96 -24.15 3.22
N GLY A 50 6.37 -24.68 4.30
CA GLY A 50 5.24 -25.63 4.19
C GLY A 50 5.61 -27.02 3.69
N ALA A 51 6.90 -27.36 3.60
CA ALA A 51 7.35 -28.67 3.11
C ALA A 51 7.03 -29.85 4.06
N ALA A 52 6.60 -29.57 5.29
CA ALA A 52 6.21 -30.61 6.23
C ALA A 52 4.94 -31.36 5.73
N PRO A 53 4.81 -32.66 5.95
CA PRO A 53 3.68 -33.46 5.49
C PRO A 53 2.30 -32.96 5.98
N THR A 54 2.26 -32.24 7.08
CA THR A 54 1.05 -31.74 7.74
C THR A 54 0.53 -30.41 7.20
N THR A 55 1.28 -29.70 6.34
CA THR A 55 0.85 -28.42 5.78
C THR A 55 -0.13 -28.62 4.62
N SER A 56 -1.21 -27.83 4.59
CA SER A 56 -2.23 -27.92 3.53
C SER A 56 -1.76 -27.37 2.19
N TYR A 57 -0.75 -26.51 2.17
CA TYR A 57 -0.14 -25.92 0.97
C TYR A 57 1.37 -25.74 1.18
N TRP A 58 2.08 -25.56 0.08
CA TRP A 58 3.49 -25.22 0.07
C TRP A 58 3.72 -23.82 -0.51
N THR A 59 4.88 -23.24 -0.19
CA THR A 59 5.36 -22.00 -0.79
C THR A 59 6.75 -22.20 -1.36
N GLY A 60 7.04 -21.49 -2.44
CA GLY A 60 8.37 -21.55 -3.06
C GLY A 60 8.62 -20.39 -3.99
N ASP A 61 9.87 -20.23 -4.35
CA ASP A 61 10.33 -19.22 -5.31
C ASP A 61 10.78 -19.90 -6.60
N ALA A 62 10.35 -19.39 -7.75
CA ALA A 62 10.90 -19.76 -9.04
C ALA A 62 12.35 -19.28 -9.10
N VAL A 63 13.29 -20.22 -9.22
CA VAL A 63 14.74 -19.95 -9.29
C VAL A 63 15.25 -20.06 -10.71
N GLU A 64 14.52 -20.74 -11.60
CA GLU A 64 14.83 -20.86 -13.02
C GLU A 64 13.52 -20.94 -13.81
N ILE A 65 13.49 -20.23 -14.93
CA ILE A 65 12.38 -20.26 -15.88
C ILE A 65 12.76 -21.17 -17.04
N LEU A 66 12.07 -22.31 -17.14
CA LEU A 66 12.34 -23.30 -18.18
C LEU A 66 11.58 -22.97 -19.48
N GLU A 67 10.32 -22.57 -19.33
CA GLU A 67 9.46 -22.15 -20.43
C GLU A 67 8.77 -20.84 -20.04
N PRO A 68 9.19 -19.69 -20.61
CA PRO A 68 8.61 -18.39 -20.25
C PRO A 68 7.22 -18.19 -20.84
N ALA A 69 6.33 -17.52 -20.13
CA ALA A 69 5.04 -17.07 -20.64
C ALA A 69 5.19 -15.77 -21.47
N PRO A 70 4.24 -15.48 -22.37
CA PRO A 70 4.13 -14.17 -23.00
C PRO A 70 4.01 -13.06 -21.94
N GLY A 71 4.75 -11.96 -22.14
CA GLY A 71 4.77 -10.85 -21.19
C GLY A 71 5.81 -10.98 -20.07
N ARG A 72 6.65 -12.03 -20.07
CA ARG A 72 7.89 -12.04 -19.29
C ARG A 72 8.94 -11.17 -19.96
N VAL A 73 9.59 -10.33 -19.16
CA VAL A 73 10.71 -9.48 -19.55
C VAL A 73 11.90 -9.69 -18.60
N GLU A 74 13.06 -9.17 -18.96
CA GLU A 74 14.15 -9.05 -18.01
C GLU A 74 13.71 -8.19 -16.82
N SER A 75 14.19 -8.54 -15.62
CA SER A 75 13.76 -7.84 -14.41
C SER A 75 14.10 -6.35 -14.47
N LEU A 76 13.08 -5.51 -14.38
CA LEU A 76 13.23 -4.05 -14.33
C LEU A 76 13.87 -3.56 -13.03
N CYS A 77 13.92 -4.41 -11.98
CA CYS A 77 14.56 -4.08 -10.71
C CYS A 77 15.76 -4.99 -10.47
N PRO A 78 16.99 -4.45 -10.47
CA PRO A 78 18.22 -5.23 -10.40
C PRO A 78 18.44 -5.93 -9.04
N ILE A 79 17.67 -5.55 -8.02
CA ILE A 79 17.73 -6.18 -6.68
C ILE A 79 16.53 -7.10 -6.41
N ALA A 80 15.64 -7.31 -7.38
CA ALA A 80 14.52 -8.25 -7.25
C ALA A 80 14.95 -9.71 -7.50
N GLY A 81 14.09 -10.64 -7.12
CA GLY A 81 14.25 -12.07 -7.37
C GLY A 81 14.23 -12.91 -6.10
N ALA A 82 14.38 -14.23 -6.25
CA ALA A 82 14.28 -15.21 -5.17
C ALA A 82 15.25 -14.95 -4.01
N ASP A 83 16.45 -14.47 -4.32
CA ASP A 83 17.49 -14.12 -3.33
C ASP A 83 17.67 -12.61 -3.17
N GLY A 84 16.76 -11.81 -3.74
CA GLY A 84 16.78 -10.35 -3.75
C GLY A 84 15.95 -9.72 -2.64
N ALA A 85 15.71 -8.40 -2.81
CA ALA A 85 14.80 -7.64 -1.96
C ALA A 85 13.36 -8.15 -2.11
N GLY A 86 12.65 -8.27 -1.00
CA GLY A 86 11.32 -8.91 -0.95
C GLY A 86 10.16 -8.08 -1.45
N CYS A 87 10.37 -7.03 -2.24
CA CYS A 87 9.32 -6.06 -2.60
C CYS A 87 8.90 -6.10 -4.07
N CYS A 88 9.81 -6.29 -5.03
CA CYS A 88 9.53 -6.21 -6.48
C CYS A 88 9.21 -7.59 -7.08
N ASP A 89 8.14 -8.19 -6.64
CA ASP A 89 7.74 -9.57 -6.98
C ASP A 89 7.08 -9.72 -8.36
N LEU A 90 6.87 -8.62 -9.10
CA LEU A 90 6.43 -8.59 -10.49
C LEU A 90 7.38 -7.78 -11.40
N ALA A 91 8.63 -7.53 -10.98
CA ALA A 91 9.58 -6.75 -11.77
C ALA A 91 9.96 -7.39 -13.12
N PHE A 92 9.73 -8.68 -13.28
CA PHE A 92 9.97 -9.47 -14.50
C PHE A 92 8.74 -9.55 -15.43
N ALA A 93 7.66 -8.90 -15.08
CA ALA A 93 6.46 -8.83 -15.90
C ALA A 93 6.42 -7.52 -16.70
N GLU A 94 6.05 -7.62 -17.97
CA GLU A 94 5.70 -6.44 -18.76
C GLU A 94 4.61 -5.64 -18.03
N PRO A 95 4.69 -4.29 -17.96
CA PRO A 95 3.74 -3.48 -17.17
C PRO A 95 2.27 -3.75 -17.51
N ALA A 96 1.94 -3.94 -18.77
CA ALA A 96 0.58 -4.30 -19.18
C ALA A 96 0.15 -5.67 -18.66
N THR A 97 1.06 -6.64 -18.63
CA THR A 97 0.82 -7.98 -18.05
C THR A 97 0.65 -7.89 -16.55
N ALA A 98 1.50 -7.16 -15.84
CA ALA A 98 1.37 -6.95 -14.39
C ALA A 98 0.01 -6.34 -14.03
N ARG A 99 -0.47 -5.33 -14.78
CA ARG A 99 -1.78 -4.70 -14.55
C ARG A 99 -2.95 -5.67 -14.81
N ARG A 100 -2.86 -6.54 -15.82
CA ARG A 100 -3.88 -7.60 -16.04
C ARG A 100 -3.91 -8.58 -14.86
N LEU A 101 -2.75 -9.04 -14.39
CA LEU A 101 -2.67 -9.96 -13.24
C LEU A 101 -3.27 -9.34 -11.98
N LYS A 102 -2.95 -8.08 -11.69
CA LYS A 102 -3.50 -7.33 -10.56
C LYS A 102 -5.03 -7.22 -10.63
N GLY A 103 -5.54 -6.85 -11.79
CA GLY A 103 -6.99 -6.77 -12.02
C GLY A 103 -7.68 -8.10 -11.81
N ALA A 104 -7.17 -9.18 -12.40
CA ALA A 104 -7.73 -10.53 -12.25
C ALA A 104 -7.72 -10.99 -10.78
N VAL A 105 -6.65 -10.71 -10.03
CA VAL A 105 -6.60 -11.02 -8.59
C VAL A 105 -7.67 -10.27 -7.82
N VAL A 106 -7.87 -8.98 -8.07
CA VAL A 106 -8.93 -8.19 -7.39
C VAL A 106 -10.31 -8.72 -7.72
N ALA A 107 -10.60 -9.00 -9.00
CA ALA A 107 -11.90 -9.57 -9.41
C ALA A 107 -12.17 -10.91 -8.70
N ASN A 108 -11.17 -11.80 -8.64
CA ASN A 108 -11.26 -13.07 -7.94
C ASN A 108 -11.51 -12.90 -6.42
N GLN A 109 -10.81 -11.97 -5.77
CA GLN A 109 -11.03 -11.70 -4.34
C GLN A 109 -12.44 -11.14 -4.08
N LEU A 110 -12.92 -10.22 -4.92
CA LEU A 110 -14.28 -9.67 -4.82
C LEU A 110 -15.34 -10.77 -4.93
N GLU A 111 -15.19 -11.70 -5.84
CA GLU A 111 -16.13 -12.82 -5.99
C GLU A 111 -16.06 -13.76 -4.79
N ARG A 112 -14.86 -14.19 -4.39
CA ARG A 112 -14.68 -15.22 -3.35
C ARG A 112 -14.95 -14.73 -1.93
N LEU A 113 -14.52 -13.50 -1.60
CA LEU A 113 -14.59 -12.97 -0.25
C LEU A 113 -15.68 -11.91 -0.07
N GLY A 114 -15.95 -11.12 -1.13
CA GLY A 114 -16.98 -10.09 -1.13
C GLY A 114 -18.35 -10.57 -1.58
N GLY A 115 -18.42 -11.79 -2.17
CA GLY A 115 -19.63 -12.29 -2.82
C GLY A 115 -20.10 -11.34 -3.94
N TYR A 116 -19.19 -10.57 -4.52
CA TYR A 116 -19.49 -9.55 -5.52
C TYR A 116 -18.76 -9.82 -6.82
N ARG A 117 -19.51 -10.22 -7.85
CA ARG A 117 -19.00 -10.38 -9.20
C ARG A 117 -19.03 -9.01 -9.89
N TRP A 118 -17.85 -8.41 -10.02
CA TRP A 118 -17.72 -7.07 -10.61
C TRP A 118 -17.70 -7.12 -12.14
N ARG A 119 -16.74 -7.85 -12.70
CA ARG A 119 -16.54 -8.10 -14.14
C ARG A 119 -15.89 -9.48 -14.30
N ASP A 120 -15.85 -9.99 -15.52
CA ASP A 120 -15.05 -11.17 -15.80
C ASP A 120 -13.56 -10.85 -15.55
N GLU A 121 -12.83 -11.79 -14.96
CA GLU A 121 -11.43 -11.58 -14.53
C GLU A 121 -10.52 -11.12 -15.70
N SER A 122 -10.80 -11.58 -16.93
CA SER A 122 -10.07 -11.22 -18.13
C SER A 122 -10.27 -9.77 -18.58
N GLU A 123 -11.31 -9.10 -18.09
CA GLU A 123 -11.66 -7.72 -18.47
C GLU A 123 -11.15 -6.70 -17.47
N VAL A 124 -10.77 -7.13 -16.27
CA VAL A 124 -10.30 -6.24 -15.23
C VAL A 124 -8.82 -5.99 -15.39
N ILE A 125 -8.46 -4.76 -15.69
CA ILE A 125 -7.08 -4.31 -15.82
C ILE A 125 -6.86 -3.17 -14.82
N ALA A 126 -5.83 -3.27 -13.98
CA ALA A 126 -5.48 -2.17 -13.09
C ALA A 126 -5.01 -0.95 -13.90
N GLU A 127 -5.55 0.21 -13.58
CA GLU A 127 -5.23 1.46 -14.24
C GLU A 127 -3.87 1.99 -13.77
N PRO A 128 -3.03 2.57 -14.64
CA PRO A 128 -1.82 3.23 -14.19
C PRO A 128 -2.17 4.47 -13.36
N VAL A 129 -1.29 4.85 -12.43
CA VAL A 129 -1.38 6.10 -11.69
C VAL A 129 -0.48 7.14 -12.33
N GLY A 130 -1.08 8.23 -12.81
CA GLY A 130 -0.35 9.28 -13.50
C GLY A 130 0.27 8.80 -14.83
N GLU A 131 1.28 9.54 -15.29
CA GLU A 131 1.99 9.27 -16.53
C GLU A 131 3.37 8.64 -16.28
N ALA A 132 3.75 8.43 -15.03
CA ALA A 132 5.02 7.83 -14.66
C ALA A 132 5.13 6.40 -15.19
N GLY A 133 6.31 6.04 -15.67
CA GLY A 133 6.61 4.67 -16.05
C GLY A 133 6.63 3.71 -14.85
N PRO A 134 6.93 2.43 -15.07
CA PRO A 134 6.93 1.44 -13.99
C PRO A 134 8.09 1.63 -12.99
N THR A 135 9.02 2.52 -13.26
CA THR A 135 10.20 2.81 -12.44
C THR A 135 10.22 4.27 -11.97
N GLY A 136 11.01 4.57 -10.94
CA GLY A 136 11.21 5.93 -10.43
C GLY A 136 9.96 6.62 -9.86
N TRP A 137 8.86 5.91 -9.64
CA TRP A 137 7.58 6.46 -9.20
C TRP A 137 7.51 6.73 -7.69
N ARG A 138 8.33 6.03 -6.90
CA ARG A 138 8.26 6.01 -5.44
C ARG A 138 9.04 7.17 -4.83
N THR A 139 8.39 7.96 -4.00
CA THR A 139 8.99 9.15 -3.39
C THR A 139 9.53 8.92 -1.98
N ARG A 140 9.30 7.75 -1.37
CA ARG A 140 9.79 7.49 -0.02
C ARG A 140 10.05 6.02 0.25
N VAL A 141 11.10 5.78 1.02
CA VAL A 141 11.54 4.43 1.41
C VAL A 141 12.09 4.43 2.83
N ARG A 142 12.03 3.27 3.45
CA ARG A 142 12.69 2.99 4.73
C ARG A 142 13.65 1.83 4.54
N LEU A 143 14.91 2.04 4.90
CA LEU A 143 15.96 1.03 4.93
C LEU A 143 16.20 0.60 6.37
N ALA A 144 16.58 -0.66 6.56
CA ALA A 144 17.10 -1.16 7.81
C ALA A 144 18.64 -1.11 7.80
N THR A 145 19.25 -1.17 8.99
CA THR A 145 20.72 -1.26 9.10
C THR A 145 21.11 -2.54 9.81
N SER A 146 22.11 -3.22 9.25
CA SER A 146 22.71 -4.44 9.82
C SER A 146 23.54 -4.15 11.08
N GLY A 147 24.01 -5.21 11.74
CA GLY A 147 24.86 -5.10 12.93
C GLY A 147 26.21 -4.43 12.67
N ASP A 148 26.73 -4.51 11.45
CA ASP A 148 27.95 -3.84 10.99
C ASP A 148 27.69 -2.44 10.38
N GLY A 149 26.45 -1.98 10.45
CA GLY A 149 26.05 -0.63 10.05
C GLY A 149 25.83 -0.43 8.55
N GLN A 150 25.63 -1.47 7.77
CA GLN A 150 25.28 -1.33 6.36
C GLN A 150 23.77 -1.14 6.20
N ALA A 151 23.34 -0.19 5.36
CA ALA A 151 21.95 -0.01 4.99
C ALA A 151 21.51 -1.09 4.00
N GLY A 152 20.23 -1.48 4.05
CA GLY A 152 19.71 -2.51 3.15
C GLY A 152 18.19 -2.62 3.15
N PHE A 153 17.70 -3.37 2.18
CA PHE A 153 16.31 -3.81 2.08
C PHE A 153 16.16 -5.20 2.69
N HIS A 154 15.05 -5.46 3.36
CA HIS A 154 14.75 -6.81 3.81
C HIS A 154 14.49 -7.76 2.64
N ARG A 155 14.97 -8.99 2.75
CA ARG A 155 14.46 -10.10 1.96
C ARG A 155 13.00 -10.40 2.32
N PHE A 156 12.33 -11.16 1.48
CA PHE A 156 10.93 -11.52 1.72
C PHE A 156 10.78 -12.33 3.02
N HIS A 157 9.96 -11.80 3.94
CA HIS A 157 9.66 -12.39 5.25
C HIS A 157 10.94 -12.81 6.05
N SER A 158 12.00 -12.01 5.94
CA SER A 158 13.28 -12.28 6.60
C SER A 158 13.85 -11.00 7.21
N ASP A 159 14.67 -11.17 8.25
CA ASP A 159 15.48 -10.10 8.84
C ASP A 159 16.80 -9.89 8.07
N GLU A 160 17.13 -10.78 7.13
CA GLU A 160 18.30 -10.62 6.27
C GLU A 160 18.15 -9.42 5.34
N LEU A 161 19.26 -8.73 5.10
CA LEU A 161 19.29 -7.53 4.29
C LEU A 161 20.03 -7.75 2.97
N VAL A 162 19.48 -7.15 1.92
CA VAL A 162 20.15 -6.94 0.64
C VAL A 162 20.76 -5.55 0.65
N HIS A 163 22.09 -5.45 0.62
CA HIS A 163 22.83 -4.20 0.77
C HIS A 163 23.02 -3.44 -0.55
N ARG A 164 22.63 -4.02 -1.68
CA ARG A 164 22.50 -3.29 -2.92
C ARG A 164 21.30 -2.35 -2.83
N LEU A 165 21.49 -1.06 -3.16
CA LEU A 165 20.46 -0.04 -3.01
C LEU A 165 19.91 0.51 -4.33
N ASP A 166 20.25 -0.10 -5.46
CA ASP A 166 19.80 0.26 -6.81
C ASP A 166 18.35 -0.20 -7.06
N CYS A 167 17.41 0.37 -6.32
CA CYS A 167 15.98 0.05 -6.35
C CYS A 167 15.29 0.79 -7.50
N ALA A 168 14.74 0.05 -8.46
CA ALA A 168 14.06 0.64 -9.62
C ALA A 168 12.75 1.39 -9.30
N GLN A 169 12.16 1.20 -8.13
CA GLN A 169 10.97 1.97 -7.72
C GLN A 169 11.31 3.44 -7.43
N LEU A 170 12.55 3.73 -7.03
CA LEU A 170 13.00 5.05 -6.60
C LEU A 170 13.58 5.86 -7.77
N PRO A 171 13.58 7.18 -7.69
CA PRO A 171 14.35 8.00 -8.62
C PRO A 171 15.83 7.61 -8.62
N ASP A 172 16.45 7.66 -9.80
CA ASP A 172 17.85 7.30 -9.98
C ASP A 172 18.76 8.10 -9.03
N GLY A 173 19.74 7.41 -8.46
CA GLY A 173 20.73 8.03 -7.60
C GLY A 173 20.28 8.39 -6.19
N LEU A 174 18.99 8.22 -5.84
CA LEU A 174 18.44 8.65 -4.55
C LEU A 174 19.16 8.03 -3.34
N LEU A 175 19.66 6.81 -3.45
CA LEU A 175 20.29 6.06 -2.37
C LEU A 175 21.79 5.83 -2.55
N THR A 176 22.41 6.34 -3.63
CA THR A 176 23.75 5.93 -4.06
C THR A 176 24.83 6.14 -2.99
N ASP A 177 24.83 7.29 -2.33
CA ASP A 177 25.80 7.64 -1.27
C ASP A 177 25.54 6.89 0.03
N LEU A 178 24.27 6.54 0.31
CA LEU A 178 23.90 5.86 1.56
C LEU A 178 24.46 4.44 1.66
N ALA A 179 24.76 3.80 0.52
CA ALA A 179 25.38 2.47 0.47
C ALA A 179 26.84 2.48 0.98
N HIS A 180 27.50 3.61 0.90
CA HIS A 180 28.92 3.75 1.25
C HIS A 180 29.15 4.24 2.68
N GLU A 181 28.10 4.66 3.37
CA GLU A 181 28.18 5.15 4.73
C GLU A 181 27.99 4.03 5.77
N ARG A 182 28.39 4.33 7.00
CA ARG A 182 28.13 3.47 8.16
C ARG A 182 27.10 4.11 9.08
N TRP A 183 26.09 3.33 9.39
CA TRP A 183 24.94 3.75 10.16
C TRP A 183 24.90 3.07 11.54
N PRO A 184 24.20 3.63 12.53
CA PRO A 184 24.03 2.94 13.80
C PRO A 184 23.34 1.57 13.57
N ALA A 185 23.86 0.54 14.21
CA ALA A 185 23.31 -0.82 14.13
C ALA A 185 21.83 -0.86 14.56
N GLY A 186 20.99 -1.57 13.81
CA GLY A 186 19.56 -1.69 14.10
C GLY A 186 18.74 -0.40 13.96
N ALA A 187 19.30 0.64 13.33
CA ALA A 187 18.60 1.86 13.00
C ALA A 187 17.70 1.69 11.77
N GLN A 188 16.86 2.68 11.54
CA GLN A 188 16.07 2.82 10.32
C GLN A 188 16.41 4.14 9.64
N LEU A 189 16.71 4.07 8.34
CA LEU A 189 16.86 5.25 7.51
C LEU A 189 15.53 5.52 6.81
N HIS A 190 15.04 6.74 6.97
CA HIS A 190 13.89 7.26 6.28
C HIS A 190 14.38 8.19 5.18
N VAL A 191 14.12 7.86 3.93
CA VAL A 191 14.49 8.67 2.78
C VAL A 191 13.23 9.10 2.07
N ALA A 192 13.13 10.38 1.76
CA ALA A 192 12.02 10.95 0.99
C ALA A 192 12.53 11.95 -0.05
N VAL A 193 11.83 12.01 -1.17
CA VAL A 193 11.92 13.10 -2.15
C VAL A 193 10.64 13.89 -2.04
N ASP A 194 10.74 15.19 -1.98
CA ASP A 194 9.61 16.09 -1.92
C ASP A 194 9.12 16.53 -3.31
N SER A 195 8.05 17.33 -3.35
CA SER A 195 7.49 17.82 -4.61
C SER A 195 8.38 18.85 -5.34
N ASP A 196 9.41 19.36 -4.68
CA ASP A 196 10.42 20.24 -5.29
C ASP A 196 11.64 19.46 -5.80
N GLY A 197 11.65 18.13 -5.62
CA GLY A 197 12.76 17.24 -5.99
C GLY A 197 13.86 17.20 -4.93
N ALA A 198 13.70 17.86 -3.79
CA ALA A 198 14.70 17.85 -2.71
C ALA A 198 14.66 16.51 -1.95
N ARG A 199 15.86 15.97 -1.68
CA ARG A 199 16.05 14.76 -0.88
C ARG A 199 16.09 15.10 0.61
N HIS A 200 15.48 14.22 1.40
CA HIS A 200 15.49 14.30 2.86
C HIS A 200 15.84 12.93 3.45
N VAL A 201 16.82 12.89 4.34
CA VAL A 201 17.25 11.65 5.01
C VAL A 201 17.25 11.86 6.52
N ALA A 202 16.55 10.98 7.23
CA ALA A 202 16.54 10.93 8.68
C ALA A 202 16.84 9.53 9.20
N VAL A 203 17.58 9.42 10.28
CA VAL A 203 17.90 8.16 10.96
C VAL A 203 17.12 8.09 12.25
N SER A 204 16.37 7.00 12.41
CA SER A 204 15.66 6.69 13.65
C SER A 204 16.29 5.50 14.34
N GLN A 205 16.59 5.64 15.63
CA GLN A 205 17.14 4.57 16.44
C GLN A 205 16.36 4.45 17.76
N ARG A 206 16.02 3.23 18.13
CA ARG A 206 15.42 2.96 19.44
C ARG A 206 16.52 3.08 20.49
N ARG A 207 16.39 3.99 21.44
CA ARG A 207 17.28 4.03 22.60
C ARG A 207 16.89 2.92 23.56
N GLU A 208 17.87 2.12 23.99
CA GLU A 208 17.69 1.22 25.11
C GLU A 208 17.44 2.05 26.37
N GLY A 209 16.20 2.16 26.77
CA GLY A 209 15.78 2.75 28.04
C GLY A 209 15.75 1.69 29.11
N GLY A 210 16.18 2.02 30.33
CA GLY A 210 16.06 1.14 31.49
C GLY A 210 14.62 0.64 31.67
N ARG A 211 14.45 -0.46 32.40
CA ARG A 211 13.22 -1.27 32.60
C ARG A 211 11.88 -0.53 32.91
N ARG A 212 11.84 0.79 33.01
CA ARG A 212 10.66 1.59 33.40
C ARG A 212 10.16 2.61 32.39
N GLU A 213 10.87 2.86 31.28
CA GLU A 213 10.38 3.77 30.23
C GLU A 213 10.37 3.04 28.90
N GLY A 214 9.22 2.95 28.24
CA GLY A 214 9.09 2.46 26.88
C GLY A 214 10.10 3.19 26.00
N GLY A 215 11.02 2.44 25.36
CA GLY A 215 12.19 2.98 24.66
C GLY A 215 11.80 4.11 23.71
N ARG A 216 12.31 5.32 23.93
CA ARG A 216 12.07 6.48 23.06
C ARG A 216 12.87 6.31 21.78
N THR A 217 12.22 6.46 20.65
CA THR A 217 12.90 6.54 19.35
C THR A 217 13.51 7.95 19.21
N ALA A 218 14.81 8.01 19.03
CA ALA A 218 15.50 9.24 18.67
C ALA A 218 15.59 9.31 17.14
N THR A 219 15.28 10.47 16.59
CA THR A 219 15.40 10.72 15.14
C THR A 219 16.37 11.89 14.92
N ARG A 220 17.30 11.72 13.98
CA ARG A 220 18.28 12.73 13.57
C ARG A 220 18.19 12.93 12.07
N VAL A 221 18.12 14.17 11.62
CA VAL A 221 18.23 14.53 10.20
C VAL A 221 19.70 14.40 9.76
N VAL A 222 19.91 13.79 8.62
CA VAL A 222 21.23 13.58 8.01
C VAL A 222 21.40 14.47 6.79
N ASP A 223 20.34 14.59 5.99
CA ASP A 223 20.32 15.38 4.77
C ASP A 223 18.95 16.05 4.61
N GLY A 224 18.92 17.25 4.04
CA GLY A 224 17.71 18.03 3.83
C GLY A 224 17.05 18.49 5.13
N ALA A 225 15.73 18.44 5.19
CA ALA A 225 14.92 18.82 6.34
C ALA A 225 14.17 17.63 6.95
N TYR A 226 13.71 17.77 8.20
CA TYR A 226 12.85 16.75 8.83
C TYR A 226 11.46 16.67 8.19
N GLU A 227 10.98 17.75 7.62
CA GLU A 227 9.70 17.84 6.94
C GLU A 227 9.91 18.05 5.44
N ALA A 228 9.39 17.12 4.65
CA ALA A 228 9.34 17.18 3.20
C ALA A 228 8.12 17.99 2.75
N VAL A 229 8.30 18.86 1.76
CA VAL A 229 7.23 19.67 1.16
C VAL A 229 6.48 18.82 0.13
N GLN A 230 5.19 18.65 0.32
CA GLN A 230 4.34 17.93 -0.62
C GLN A 230 3.25 18.85 -1.17
N ARG A 231 2.94 18.73 -2.47
CA ARG A 231 1.91 19.54 -3.12
C ARG A 231 0.87 18.64 -3.77
N VAL A 232 -0.40 18.96 -3.54
CA VAL A 232 -1.56 18.25 -4.13
C VAL A 232 -2.60 19.32 -4.49
N ALA A 233 -3.06 19.33 -5.72
CA ALA A 233 -4.08 20.27 -6.20
C ALA A 233 -3.80 21.75 -5.81
N GLY A 234 -2.54 22.18 -5.88
CA GLY A 234 -2.09 23.53 -5.55
C GLY A 234 -1.93 23.84 -4.05
N ARG A 235 -2.30 22.93 -3.15
CA ARG A 235 -2.11 23.07 -1.69
C ARG A 235 -0.80 22.43 -1.24
N THR A 236 -0.21 22.95 -0.18
CA THR A 236 1.08 22.51 0.34
C THR A 236 0.93 21.87 1.72
N TRP A 237 1.58 20.72 1.89
CA TRP A 237 1.76 20.02 3.17
C TRP A 237 3.24 19.97 3.55
N ARG A 238 3.53 20.00 4.85
CA ARG A 238 4.84 19.73 5.43
C ARG A 238 4.75 18.40 6.20
N ILE A 239 5.37 17.36 5.64
CA ILE A 239 5.20 15.99 6.13
C ILE A 239 6.52 15.51 6.72
N PRO A 240 6.56 15.13 8.02
CA PRO A 240 7.75 14.50 8.59
C PRO A 240 8.18 13.29 7.74
N VAL A 241 9.48 13.18 7.47
CA VAL A 241 10.01 12.05 6.65
C VAL A 241 9.74 10.69 7.30
N THR A 242 9.47 10.65 8.60
CA THR A 242 9.10 9.45 9.36
C THR A 242 7.60 9.17 9.36
N ALA A 243 6.76 10.12 8.92
CA ALA A 243 5.31 9.95 8.87
C ALA A 243 4.86 9.32 7.55
N PHE A 244 3.62 8.84 7.54
CA PHE A 244 3.01 8.31 6.31
C PHE A 244 2.73 9.43 5.30
N TRP A 245 2.96 9.14 4.05
CA TRP A 245 2.50 9.86 2.86
C TRP A 245 2.39 8.84 1.72
N GLN A 246 1.51 9.06 0.76
CA GLN A 246 1.38 8.18 -0.41
C GLN A 246 2.75 7.97 -1.08
N ALA A 247 3.09 6.71 -1.32
CA ALA A 247 4.43 6.37 -1.83
C ALA A 247 4.61 6.73 -3.30
N HIS A 248 3.56 6.60 -4.11
CA HIS A 248 3.57 6.98 -5.51
C HIS A 248 3.41 8.50 -5.64
N ARG A 249 4.28 9.14 -6.44
CA ARG A 249 4.29 10.60 -6.60
C ARG A 249 2.94 11.19 -7.04
N ASP A 250 2.24 10.51 -7.93
CA ASP A 250 1.00 10.99 -8.55
C ASP A 250 -0.26 10.48 -7.84
N ALA A 251 -0.14 9.57 -6.87
CA ALA A 251 -1.29 8.98 -6.18
C ALA A 251 -2.12 10.01 -5.40
N PRO A 252 -1.54 10.99 -4.69
CA PRO A 252 -2.32 11.99 -3.98
C PRO A 252 -3.28 12.77 -4.89
N ASP A 253 -2.82 13.23 -6.05
CA ASP A 253 -3.65 13.97 -7.01
C ASP A 253 -4.66 13.04 -7.71
N CYS A 254 -4.24 11.83 -8.09
CA CYS A 254 -5.11 10.84 -8.70
C CYS A 254 -6.30 10.50 -7.80
N TYR A 255 -6.04 10.15 -6.54
CA TYR A 255 -7.12 9.78 -5.61
C TYR A 255 -7.97 10.97 -5.20
N SER A 256 -7.37 12.15 -5.03
CA SER A 256 -8.13 13.37 -4.77
C SER A 256 -9.11 13.70 -5.91
N THR A 257 -8.69 13.45 -7.14
CA THR A 257 -9.56 13.61 -8.32
C THR A 257 -10.72 12.63 -8.29
N VAL A 258 -10.46 11.34 -8.02
CA VAL A 258 -11.51 10.32 -7.91
C VAL A 258 -12.47 10.63 -6.76
N VAL A 259 -11.95 11.00 -5.60
CA VAL A 259 -12.77 11.38 -4.43
C VAL A 259 -13.62 12.60 -4.77
N GLY A 260 -13.04 13.64 -5.38
CA GLY A 260 -13.77 14.84 -5.77
C GLY A 260 -14.93 14.57 -6.74
N GLN A 261 -14.71 13.68 -7.72
CA GLN A 261 -15.73 13.28 -8.68
C GLN A 261 -16.82 12.41 -8.06
N TRP A 262 -16.43 11.43 -7.25
CA TRP A 262 -17.34 10.42 -6.74
C TRP A 262 -18.08 10.84 -5.46
N ALA A 263 -17.57 11.82 -4.73
CA ALA A 263 -18.22 12.34 -3.53
C ALA A 263 -19.55 13.05 -3.84
N GLN A 264 -19.70 13.63 -5.03
CA GLN A 264 -20.91 14.35 -5.44
C GLN A 264 -21.36 15.40 -4.39
N LEU A 265 -20.39 16.04 -3.76
CA LEU A 265 -20.62 17.05 -2.73
C LEU A 265 -21.08 18.38 -3.35
N SER A 266 -21.90 19.09 -2.61
CA SER A 266 -22.32 20.46 -2.91
C SER A 266 -22.26 21.34 -1.66
N ALA A 267 -22.37 22.65 -1.84
CA ALA A 267 -22.30 23.62 -0.76
C ALA A 267 -23.26 23.30 0.39
N GLY A 268 -22.77 23.39 1.62
CA GLY A 268 -23.54 23.14 2.84
C GLY A 268 -23.59 21.67 3.29
N MET A 269 -23.12 20.71 2.48
CA MET A 269 -23.07 19.30 2.85
C MET A 269 -22.04 19.00 3.94
N THR A 270 -22.20 17.86 4.61
CA THR A 270 -21.31 17.34 5.63
C THR A 270 -20.57 16.10 5.11
N ALA A 271 -19.24 16.08 5.23
CA ALA A 271 -18.41 14.96 4.81
C ALA A 271 -17.49 14.47 5.93
N TRP A 272 -17.17 13.17 5.92
CA TRP A 272 -16.20 12.56 6.81
C TRP A 272 -15.02 11.99 6.00
N ASP A 273 -13.81 12.31 6.46
CA ASP A 273 -12.54 11.78 5.97
C ASP A 273 -11.96 10.87 7.07
N LEU A 274 -12.21 9.59 6.97
CA LEU A 274 -11.89 8.59 7.98
C LEU A 274 -10.59 7.87 7.62
N TYR A 275 -9.69 7.76 8.59
CA TYR A 275 -8.28 7.40 8.36
C TYR A 275 -7.58 8.45 7.48
N GLY A 276 -7.95 9.72 7.65
CA GLY A 276 -7.64 10.81 6.73
C GLY A 276 -6.16 11.23 6.68
N GLY A 277 -5.30 10.67 7.54
CA GLY A 277 -3.88 10.98 7.53
C GLY A 277 -3.60 12.47 7.65
N ALA A 278 -2.94 13.06 6.64
CA ALA A 278 -2.65 14.48 6.57
C ALA A 278 -3.81 15.33 5.99
N GLY A 279 -4.98 14.74 5.76
CA GLY A 279 -6.18 15.46 5.36
C GLY A 279 -6.24 15.84 3.87
N ILE A 280 -5.65 15.04 2.99
CA ILE A 280 -5.66 15.31 1.55
C ILE A 280 -7.10 15.30 1.03
N PHE A 281 -7.86 14.27 1.37
CA PHE A 281 -9.27 14.17 0.93
C PHE A 281 -10.16 15.18 1.65
N ALA A 282 -9.84 15.52 2.92
CA ALA A 282 -10.52 16.61 3.61
C ALA A 282 -10.40 17.96 2.86
N ALA A 283 -9.21 18.26 2.32
CA ALA A 283 -9.01 19.46 1.50
C ALA A 283 -9.88 19.44 0.24
N THR A 284 -9.91 18.31 -0.46
CA THR A 284 -10.74 18.13 -1.67
C THR A 284 -12.23 18.30 -1.36
N MET A 285 -12.70 17.68 -0.30
CA MET A 285 -14.10 17.77 0.11
C MET A 285 -14.47 19.15 0.62
N ALA A 286 -13.58 19.85 1.34
CA ALA A 286 -13.80 21.20 1.82
C ALA A 286 -14.02 22.21 0.67
N ALA A 287 -13.26 22.06 -0.41
CA ALA A 287 -13.45 22.88 -1.60
C ALA A 287 -14.85 22.71 -2.22
N ALA A 288 -15.44 21.52 -2.13
CA ALA A 288 -16.77 21.23 -2.67
C ALA A 288 -17.92 21.69 -1.74
N VAL A 289 -17.77 21.51 -0.43
CA VAL A 289 -18.84 21.88 0.52
C VAL A 289 -18.87 23.36 0.85
N GLY A 290 -17.78 24.10 0.60
CA GLY A 290 -17.66 25.53 0.84
C GLY A 290 -17.77 25.91 2.33
N ASP A 291 -17.87 27.22 2.61
CA ASP A 291 -17.84 27.77 3.97
C ASP A 291 -19.08 27.40 4.80
N THR A 292 -20.18 27.02 4.18
CA THR A 292 -21.42 26.59 4.86
C THR A 292 -21.47 25.10 5.16
N GLY A 293 -20.56 24.31 4.55
CA GLY A 293 -20.44 22.88 4.76
C GLY A 293 -19.56 22.53 5.95
N ARG A 294 -19.36 21.23 6.14
CA ARG A 294 -18.50 20.69 7.22
C ARG A 294 -17.74 19.47 6.76
N VAL A 295 -16.46 19.41 7.11
CA VAL A 295 -15.60 18.24 6.88
C VAL A 295 -14.96 17.84 8.21
N LEU A 296 -15.15 16.60 8.61
CA LEU A 296 -14.45 16.03 9.75
C LEU A 296 -13.39 15.06 9.23
N THR A 297 -12.10 15.33 9.48
CA THR A 297 -11.03 14.36 9.22
C THR A 297 -10.53 13.72 10.51
N VAL A 298 -10.36 12.40 10.50
CA VAL A 298 -10.04 11.59 11.68
C VAL A 298 -8.85 10.69 11.40
N ASP A 299 -7.81 10.78 12.23
CA ASP A 299 -6.66 9.86 12.21
C ASP A 299 -6.07 9.66 13.60
N THR A 300 -5.48 8.50 13.86
CA THR A 300 -4.81 8.19 15.12
C THR A 300 -3.41 8.79 15.24
N SER A 301 -2.76 9.09 14.11
CA SER A 301 -1.40 9.63 14.04
C SER A 301 -1.37 11.09 14.43
N ARG A 302 -0.71 11.39 15.55
CA ARG A 302 -0.51 12.79 15.99
C ARG A 302 0.29 13.61 14.98
N ALA A 303 1.27 12.99 14.31
CA ALA A 303 2.09 13.66 13.32
C ALA A 303 1.28 14.04 12.07
N SER A 304 0.47 13.10 11.57
CA SER A 304 -0.42 13.35 10.42
C SER A 304 -1.48 14.39 10.76
N ALA A 305 -2.12 14.28 11.92
CA ALA A 305 -3.13 15.24 12.36
C ALA A 305 -2.54 16.65 12.58
N ARG A 306 -1.26 16.78 12.99
CA ARG A 306 -0.57 18.07 13.05
C ARG A 306 -0.40 18.64 11.65
N ALA A 307 0.14 17.85 10.72
CA ALA A 307 0.31 18.27 9.33
C ALA A 307 -1.03 18.68 8.68
N ALA A 308 -2.11 17.94 8.97
CA ALA A 308 -3.45 18.29 8.53
C ALA A 308 -3.91 19.65 9.07
N ARG A 309 -3.76 19.92 10.39
CA ARG A 309 -4.13 21.21 10.98
C ARG A 309 -3.35 22.38 10.39
N GLU A 310 -2.06 22.19 10.13
CA GLU A 310 -1.23 23.21 9.50
C GLU A 310 -1.64 23.47 8.05
N ALA A 311 -1.80 22.41 7.25
CA ALA A 311 -2.13 22.51 5.84
C ALA A 311 -3.57 22.98 5.56
N LEU A 312 -4.51 22.77 6.49
CA LEU A 312 -5.94 23.06 6.32
C LEU A 312 -6.41 24.23 7.22
N ALA A 313 -5.48 24.99 7.81
CA ALA A 313 -5.79 26.05 8.79
C ALA A 313 -6.66 27.17 8.23
N ASP A 314 -6.61 27.41 6.93
CA ASP A 314 -7.41 28.40 6.19
C ASP A 314 -8.81 27.88 5.82
N LEU A 315 -9.09 26.59 5.97
CA LEU A 315 -10.36 25.98 5.63
C LEU A 315 -11.28 25.89 6.86
N GLY A 316 -12.08 26.91 7.10
CA GLY A 316 -12.97 27.01 8.25
C GLY A 316 -14.01 25.87 8.37
N ALA A 317 -14.33 25.21 7.25
CA ALA A 317 -15.21 24.06 7.20
C ALA A 317 -14.58 22.77 7.77
N VAL A 318 -13.25 22.71 7.96
CA VAL A 318 -12.53 21.48 8.34
C VAL A 318 -12.27 21.40 9.83
N THR A 319 -12.63 20.27 10.41
CA THR A 319 -12.27 19.90 11.79
C THR A 319 -11.33 18.68 11.77
N VAL A 320 -10.15 18.78 12.39
CA VAL A 320 -9.17 17.70 12.49
C VAL A 320 -9.22 17.05 13.88
N LEU A 321 -9.62 15.79 13.93
CA LEU A 321 -9.69 15.00 15.16
C LEU A 321 -8.58 13.95 15.21
N THR A 322 -7.84 13.91 16.33
CA THR A 322 -6.84 12.86 16.59
C THR A 322 -7.44 11.81 17.51
N ASP A 323 -8.06 10.80 16.93
CA ASP A 323 -8.70 9.69 17.65
C ASP A 323 -8.83 8.46 16.71
N SER A 324 -9.28 7.33 17.24
CA SER A 324 -9.69 6.20 16.43
C SER A 324 -10.99 6.49 15.69
N VAL A 325 -11.11 6.02 14.46
CA VAL A 325 -12.31 6.17 13.64
C VAL A 325 -13.54 5.63 14.38
N ARG A 326 -13.42 4.46 15.04
CA ARG A 326 -14.49 3.87 15.84
C ARG A 326 -15.01 4.83 16.93
N ARG A 327 -14.12 5.42 17.73
CA ARG A 327 -14.53 6.36 18.79
C ARG A 327 -15.15 7.62 18.21
N ALA A 328 -14.54 8.16 17.15
CA ALA A 328 -15.05 9.33 16.48
C ALA A 328 -16.48 9.10 15.98
N LEU A 329 -16.75 7.99 15.28
CA LEU A 329 -18.09 7.65 14.78
C LEU A 329 -19.10 7.45 15.91
N THR A 330 -18.70 6.78 17.00
CA THR A 330 -19.59 6.58 18.16
C THR A 330 -19.97 7.90 18.84
N ALA A 331 -19.08 8.88 18.84
CA ALA A 331 -19.31 10.19 19.44
C ALA A 331 -20.08 11.17 18.53
N GLN A 332 -20.17 10.91 17.21
CA GLN A 332 -20.83 11.80 16.26
C GLN A 332 -22.34 11.80 16.45
N ARG A 333 -22.90 12.99 16.57
CA ARG A 333 -24.35 13.24 16.61
C ARG A 333 -24.89 13.73 15.27
N GLN A 334 -24.03 14.22 14.39
CA GLN A 334 -24.40 14.70 13.07
C GLN A 334 -24.20 13.59 12.05
N ARG A 335 -25.10 13.52 11.09
CA ARG A 335 -24.96 12.62 9.92
C ARG A 335 -24.03 13.25 8.90
N ALA A 336 -23.29 12.42 8.17
CA ALA A 336 -22.59 12.85 6.98
C ALA A 336 -23.39 12.46 5.73
N ASP A 337 -23.30 13.30 4.71
CA ASP A 337 -23.82 13.02 3.38
C ASP A 337 -22.87 12.07 2.63
N VAL A 338 -21.58 12.20 2.91
CA VAL A 338 -20.52 11.34 2.31
C VAL A 338 -19.49 10.97 3.37
N ALA A 339 -18.99 9.73 3.31
CA ALA A 339 -17.80 9.32 4.04
C ALA A 339 -16.75 8.76 3.06
N VAL A 340 -15.51 9.22 3.19
CA VAL A 340 -14.33 8.68 2.52
C VAL A 340 -13.52 7.91 3.54
N LEU A 341 -13.07 6.70 3.20
CA LEU A 341 -12.24 5.86 4.05
C LEU A 341 -11.00 5.40 3.30
N ASP A 342 -9.83 5.55 3.92
CA ASP A 342 -8.55 4.97 3.47
C ASP A 342 -7.92 4.16 4.62
N PRO A 343 -8.52 3.01 4.99
CA PRO A 343 -8.10 2.22 6.14
C PRO A 343 -6.75 1.52 5.91
N PRO A 344 -6.11 1.03 6.99
CA PRO A 344 -4.89 0.23 6.88
C PRO A 344 -5.15 -1.09 6.12
N ARG A 345 -4.09 -1.83 5.81
CA ARG A 345 -4.14 -3.12 5.06
C ARG A 345 -5.14 -4.14 5.60
N THR A 346 -5.54 -4.06 6.84
CA THR A 346 -6.55 -4.94 7.44
C THR A 346 -7.98 -4.61 7.03
N GLY A 347 -8.21 -3.47 6.34
CA GLY A 347 -9.53 -2.95 6.00
C GLY A 347 -10.15 -2.14 7.14
N ALA A 348 -11.33 -1.56 6.89
CA ALA A 348 -12.13 -0.85 7.88
C ALA A 348 -12.78 -1.82 8.90
N GLY A 349 -13.17 -2.99 8.42
CA GLY A 349 -13.75 -4.06 9.21
C GLY A 349 -15.21 -3.83 9.62
N ARG A 350 -15.83 -4.90 10.13
CA ARG A 350 -17.27 -4.94 10.46
C ARG A 350 -17.72 -3.81 11.37
N GLU A 351 -16.99 -3.56 12.46
CA GLU A 351 -17.42 -2.59 13.49
C GLU A 351 -17.56 -1.17 12.92
N VAL A 352 -16.60 -0.72 12.11
CA VAL A 352 -16.64 0.61 11.48
C VAL A 352 -17.74 0.68 10.43
N ILE A 353 -17.91 -0.38 9.63
CA ILE A 353 -18.95 -0.45 8.59
C ILE A 353 -20.35 -0.45 9.21
N ASP A 354 -20.57 -1.19 10.30
CA ASP A 354 -21.85 -1.21 11.02
C ASP A 354 -22.17 0.20 11.61
N LEU A 355 -21.16 0.91 12.13
CA LEU A 355 -21.34 2.28 12.64
C LEU A 355 -21.71 3.27 11.51
N LEU A 356 -21.10 3.17 10.34
CA LEU A 356 -21.45 3.99 9.18
C LEU A 356 -22.88 3.71 8.69
N ALA A 357 -23.26 2.44 8.64
CA ALA A 357 -24.61 2.02 8.28
C ALA A 357 -25.66 2.50 9.31
N ALA A 358 -25.35 2.41 10.59
CA ALA A 358 -26.21 2.90 11.69
C ALA A 358 -26.33 4.43 11.67
N ALA A 359 -25.24 5.16 11.35
CA ALA A 359 -25.26 6.61 11.13
C ALA A 359 -26.06 7.00 9.87
N GLY A 360 -26.40 6.04 9.01
CA GLY A 360 -27.19 6.22 7.80
C GLY A 360 -26.48 7.10 6.77
N VAL A 361 -25.15 6.99 6.65
CA VAL A 361 -24.37 7.68 5.62
C VAL A 361 -24.81 7.14 4.25
N PRO A 362 -25.37 7.98 3.36
CA PRO A 362 -25.93 7.47 2.11
C PRO A 362 -24.88 7.10 1.07
N ARG A 363 -23.73 7.77 1.07
CA ARG A 363 -22.66 7.58 0.09
C ARG A 363 -21.32 7.36 0.75
N ILE A 364 -20.61 6.30 0.34
CA ILE A 364 -19.31 5.94 0.90
C ILE A 364 -18.32 5.76 -0.25
N ILE A 365 -17.13 6.35 -0.12
CA ILE A 365 -15.97 6.07 -0.96
C ILE A 365 -15.00 5.29 -0.10
N HIS A 366 -14.75 4.03 -0.47
CA HIS A 366 -13.86 3.13 0.24
C HIS A 366 -12.61 2.86 -0.59
N ILE A 367 -11.46 3.22 -0.05
CA ILE A 367 -10.14 3.00 -0.63
C ILE A 367 -9.51 1.81 0.09
N GLY A 368 -8.75 0.96 -0.61
CA GLY A 368 -8.11 -0.18 0.04
C GLY A 368 -6.91 -0.71 -0.72
N CYS A 369 -5.77 -0.79 -0.04
CA CYS A 369 -4.48 -1.18 -0.62
C CYS A 369 -4.18 -2.69 -0.54
N GLU A 370 -5.15 -3.52 -0.11
CA GLU A 370 -5.01 -4.97 -0.05
C GLU A 370 -6.30 -5.63 -0.56
N ALA A 371 -6.18 -6.43 -1.63
CA ALA A 371 -7.32 -6.95 -2.37
C ALA A 371 -8.28 -7.81 -1.54
N ALA A 372 -7.77 -8.65 -0.63
CA ALA A 372 -8.61 -9.54 0.16
C ALA A 372 -9.38 -8.80 1.26
N SER A 373 -8.76 -7.84 1.96
CA SER A 373 -9.44 -7.04 2.98
C SER A 373 -10.45 -6.08 2.34
N PHE A 374 -10.10 -5.47 1.22
CA PHE A 374 -11.02 -4.65 0.44
C PHE A 374 -12.25 -5.46 0.00
N ALA A 375 -12.06 -6.64 -0.56
CA ALA A 375 -13.15 -7.51 -0.97
C ALA A 375 -14.07 -7.90 0.20
N ARG A 376 -13.52 -8.24 1.37
CA ARG A 376 -14.31 -8.52 2.58
C ARG A 376 -15.13 -7.31 3.01
N ASP A 377 -14.54 -6.11 2.99
CA ASP A 377 -15.23 -4.87 3.36
C ASP A 377 -16.37 -4.56 2.38
N ILE A 378 -16.19 -4.77 1.06
CA ILE A 378 -17.27 -4.68 0.06
C ILE A 378 -18.42 -5.62 0.41
N GLY A 379 -18.12 -6.87 0.79
CA GLY A 379 -19.13 -7.83 1.25
C GLY A 379 -19.90 -7.35 2.49
N LEU A 380 -19.21 -6.74 3.44
CA LEU A 380 -19.79 -6.17 4.66
C LEU A 380 -20.71 -4.98 4.35
N TYR A 381 -20.30 -4.06 3.49
CA TYR A 381 -21.15 -2.95 3.05
C TYR A 381 -22.43 -3.46 2.35
N ARG A 382 -22.29 -4.44 1.48
CA ARG A 382 -23.45 -5.04 0.81
C ARG A 382 -24.43 -5.70 1.79
N ALA A 383 -23.92 -6.38 2.82
CA ALA A 383 -24.73 -6.93 3.89
C ALA A 383 -25.47 -5.85 4.70
N CYS A 384 -24.94 -4.63 4.78
CA CYS A 384 -25.57 -3.46 5.39
C CYS A 384 -26.53 -2.70 4.44
N GLY A 385 -26.79 -3.22 3.25
CA GLY A 385 -27.73 -2.62 2.28
C GLY A 385 -27.13 -1.61 1.31
N TYR A 386 -25.80 -1.48 1.28
CA TYR A 386 -25.14 -0.66 0.25
C TYR A 386 -25.01 -1.42 -1.07
N ARG A 387 -25.08 -0.69 -2.17
CA ARG A 387 -24.81 -1.17 -3.52
C ARG A 387 -23.52 -0.56 -4.01
N VAL A 388 -22.67 -1.33 -4.68
CA VAL A 388 -21.50 -0.81 -5.39
C VAL A 388 -21.99 -0.10 -6.63
N GLU A 389 -21.77 1.19 -6.71
CA GLU A 389 -22.14 2.03 -7.87
C GLU A 389 -21.03 2.00 -8.92
N ASP A 390 -19.78 2.13 -8.49
CA ASP A 390 -18.60 2.00 -9.34
C ASP A 390 -17.39 1.50 -8.55
N LEU A 391 -16.42 0.96 -9.27
CA LEU A 391 -15.18 0.44 -8.69
C LEU A 391 -14.03 0.61 -9.69
N ARG A 392 -12.87 1.04 -9.20
CA ARG A 392 -11.62 1.17 -9.96
C ARG A 392 -10.48 0.47 -9.23
N VAL A 393 -9.55 -0.06 -9.98
CA VAL A 393 -8.31 -0.68 -9.47
C VAL A 393 -7.12 0.04 -10.08
N PHE A 394 -6.19 0.47 -9.25
CA PHE A 394 -5.01 1.21 -9.66
C PHE A 394 -3.73 0.41 -9.42
N ASP A 395 -2.83 0.46 -10.38
CA ASP A 395 -1.44 0.01 -10.26
C ASP A 395 -0.60 1.10 -9.56
N SER A 396 -0.89 1.32 -8.28
CA SER A 396 -0.23 2.35 -7.47
C SER A 396 1.15 1.94 -6.98
N PHE A 397 1.49 0.68 -7.17
CA PHE A 397 2.76 0.10 -6.75
C PHE A 397 3.36 -0.75 -7.88
N PRO A 398 3.75 -0.14 -9.01
CA PRO A 398 4.38 -0.85 -10.12
C PRO A 398 5.54 -1.74 -9.65
N LEU A 399 5.81 -2.82 -10.38
CA LEU A 399 6.78 -3.88 -10.07
C LEU A 399 6.42 -4.76 -8.86
N THR A 400 5.34 -4.48 -8.14
CA THR A 400 4.87 -5.29 -7.01
C THR A 400 3.47 -5.85 -7.26
N HIS A 401 3.02 -6.80 -6.45
CA HIS A 401 1.65 -7.33 -6.50
C HIS A 401 0.60 -6.39 -5.90
N HIS A 402 1.02 -5.37 -5.15
CA HIS A 402 0.10 -4.47 -4.46
C HIS A 402 -0.74 -3.65 -5.45
N VAL A 403 -1.95 -3.36 -5.04
CA VAL A 403 -2.94 -2.56 -5.76
C VAL A 403 -3.48 -1.46 -4.85
N GLU A 404 -4.17 -0.50 -5.45
CA GLU A 404 -5.11 0.35 -4.72
C GLU A 404 -6.47 0.22 -5.37
N CYS A 405 -7.48 -0.13 -4.59
CA CYS A 405 -8.86 -0.26 -5.03
C CYS A 405 -9.67 0.90 -4.49
N VAL A 406 -10.54 1.47 -5.30
CA VAL A 406 -11.48 2.52 -4.88
C VAL A 406 -12.88 2.11 -5.30
N ALA A 407 -13.80 2.05 -4.36
CA ALA A 407 -15.22 1.80 -4.64
C ALA A 407 -16.08 2.95 -4.13
N VAL A 408 -17.10 3.30 -4.91
CA VAL A 408 -18.19 4.15 -4.44
C VAL A 408 -19.41 3.29 -4.18
N LEU A 409 -19.97 3.44 -2.99
CA LEU A 409 -21.13 2.68 -2.51
C LEU A 409 -22.26 3.63 -2.16
N GLN A 410 -23.47 3.24 -2.52
CA GLN A 410 -24.69 4.01 -2.33
C GLN A 410 -25.72 3.16 -1.58
N ARG A 411 -26.41 3.77 -0.64
CA ARG A 411 -27.51 3.13 0.09
C ARG A 411 -28.86 3.61 -0.41
#